data_8cee1ce6c560d5fde7a97cf8de9410d3
#
_entry.id   8cee1ce6c560d5fde7a97cf8de9410d3
#
_cell.length_a   1.000
_cell.length_b   1.000
_cell.length_c   1.000
_cell.angle_alpha   90.00
_cell.angle_beta   90.00
_cell.angle_gamma   90.00
#
_symmetry.space_group_name_H-M   'P 1'
#
loop_
_entity.id
_entity.type
_entity.pdbx_description
1 polymer ?
#
loop_
_entity_poly.entity_id
_entity_poly.type
_entity_poly.pdbx_seq_one_letter_code
_entity_poly.pdbx_strand_id
1 'polypeptide(L)'
;MTSSSIYVHPKFKLNGLPYRFDDLYELALDFEKSQVLHEIEIGKFLIEWLNNNDYIGVPTSGSTGVPKKINILKTHTIKSAIATGTFFELPSETRALLCLPASYIAGKMMLVRAIILGWDLYIKAPEKDAITQYDRDYDFVAMVPYQVHYSLKSLNKIKK
;
A
#
# COMPACT_ATOMS: atom_id res chain seq x y z
N MET A 1 8.75 28.81 0.81
CA MET A 1 8.89 27.33 0.83
C MET A 1 7.50 26.78 1.00
N THR A 2 6.89 26.32 -0.07
CA THR A 2 5.55 25.71 -0.05
C THR A 2 5.68 24.34 0.61
N SER A 3 5.18 24.21 1.85
CA SER A 3 4.91 22.94 2.47
C SER A 3 4.04 22.14 1.47
N SER A 4 4.61 21.14 0.84
CA SER A 4 3.85 20.23 0.01
C SER A 4 3.00 19.37 0.95
N SER A 5 1.79 19.88 1.27
CA SER A 5 0.80 19.05 1.95
C SER A 5 0.62 17.79 1.15
N ILE A 6 0.85 16.64 1.79
CA ILE A 6 0.69 15.35 1.14
C ILE A 6 -0.77 15.21 0.73
N TYR A 7 -0.95 14.97 -0.56
CA TYR A 7 -2.25 14.82 -1.16
C TYR A 7 -2.83 13.44 -0.86
N VAL A 8 -4.04 13.40 -0.34
CA VAL A 8 -4.89 12.22 -0.25
C VAL A 8 -6.02 12.39 -1.24
N HIS A 9 -6.14 11.49 -2.21
CA HIS A 9 -7.15 11.60 -3.25
C HIS A 9 -8.57 11.53 -2.64
N PRO A 10 -9.52 12.41 -3.05
CA PRO A 10 -10.86 12.47 -2.45
C PRO A 10 -11.68 11.16 -2.53
N LYS A 11 -11.36 10.29 -3.49
CA LYS A 11 -12.00 8.98 -3.67
C LYS A 11 -11.27 7.84 -2.97
N PHE A 12 -10.16 8.10 -2.28
CA PHE A 12 -9.42 7.07 -1.57
C PHE A 12 -10.30 6.41 -0.51
N LYS A 13 -10.27 5.08 -0.48
CA LYS A 13 -10.92 4.25 0.54
C LYS A 13 -9.98 3.20 1.06
N LEU A 14 -10.16 2.83 2.31
CA LEU A 14 -9.52 1.68 2.92
C LEU A 14 -10.60 0.74 3.45
N ASN A 15 -10.61 -0.51 2.98
CA ASN A 15 -11.66 -1.49 3.29
C ASN A 15 -13.09 -0.97 3.03
N GLY A 16 -13.28 -0.22 1.95
CA GLY A 16 -14.57 0.37 1.57
C GLY A 16 -14.95 1.67 2.28
N LEU A 17 -14.19 2.09 3.30
CA LEU A 17 -14.44 3.32 4.05
C LEU A 17 -13.60 4.49 3.50
N PRO A 18 -14.21 5.66 3.24
CA PRO A 18 -13.48 6.83 2.76
C PRO A 18 -12.64 7.45 3.87
N TYR A 19 -11.44 7.89 3.53
CA TYR A 19 -10.54 8.60 4.45
C TYR A 19 -9.99 9.86 3.79
N ARG A 20 -10.05 10.98 4.51
CA ARG A 20 -9.30 12.20 4.22
C ARG A 20 -8.00 12.23 5.02
N PHE A 21 -7.22 13.26 4.85
CA PHE A 21 -5.90 13.37 5.49
C PHE A 21 -5.95 13.18 7.02
N ASP A 22 -6.83 13.91 7.70
CA ASP A 22 -6.92 13.87 9.17
C ASP A 22 -7.41 12.51 9.65
N ASP A 23 -8.48 11.97 9.03
CA ASP A 23 -9.02 10.65 9.36
C ASP A 23 -8.00 9.52 9.13
N LEU A 24 -7.20 9.64 8.06
CA LEU A 24 -6.16 8.68 7.73
C LEU A 24 -4.99 8.75 8.74
N TYR A 25 -4.68 9.93 9.23
CA TYR A 25 -3.68 10.11 10.27
C TYR A 25 -4.11 9.51 11.62
N GLU A 26 -5.36 9.74 12.02
CA GLU A 26 -5.93 9.11 13.23
C GLU A 26 -5.94 7.58 13.12
N LEU A 27 -6.39 7.05 11.97
CA LEU A 27 -6.32 5.61 11.71
C LEU A 27 -4.88 5.07 11.79
N ALA A 28 -3.90 5.82 11.29
CA ALA A 28 -2.50 5.42 11.34
C ALA A 28 -1.97 5.30 12.78
N LEU A 29 -2.39 6.21 13.67
CA LEU A 29 -2.07 6.17 15.10
C LEU A 29 -2.73 4.97 15.80
N ASP A 30 -3.95 4.62 15.44
CA ASP A 30 -4.64 3.46 15.99
C ASP A 30 -3.99 2.15 15.50
N PHE A 31 -3.63 2.08 14.23
CA PHE A 31 -2.94 0.93 13.64
C PHE A 31 -1.54 0.73 14.24
N GLU A 32 -0.81 1.80 14.55
CA GLU A 32 0.51 1.69 15.20
C GLU A 32 0.42 1.02 16.59
N LYS A 33 -0.71 1.20 17.28
CA LYS A 33 -1.00 0.62 18.61
C LYS A 33 -1.69 -0.74 18.56
N SER A 34 -2.02 -1.24 17.37
CA SER A 34 -2.68 -2.53 17.18
C SER A 34 -1.82 -3.69 17.71
N GLN A 35 -2.46 -4.82 17.97
CA GLN A 35 -1.77 -6.09 18.26
C GLN A 35 -1.55 -6.94 16.99
N VAL A 36 -2.01 -6.46 15.84
CA VAL A 36 -1.95 -7.16 14.56
C VAL A 36 -0.77 -6.62 13.75
N LEU A 37 0.21 -7.47 13.47
CA LEU A 37 1.49 -7.06 12.88
C LEU A 37 1.34 -6.24 11.58
N HIS A 38 0.51 -6.69 10.65
CA HIS A 38 0.35 -5.98 9.38
C HIS A 38 -0.33 -4.60 9.53
N GLU A 39 -1.21 -4.44 10.53
CA GLU A 39 -1.79 -3.13 10.87
C GLU A 39 -0.72 -2.20 11.45
N ILE A 40 0.13 -2.70 12.36
CA ILE A 40 1.26 -1.94 12.92
C ILE A 40 2.19 -1.45 11.81
N GLU A 41 2.53 -2.31 10.85
CA GLU A 41 3.40 -1.95 9.72
C GLU A 41 2.76 -0.88 8.84
N ILE A 42 1.46 -0.99 8.56
CA ILE A 42 0.69 -0.01 7.79
C ILE A 42 0.62 1.32 8.56
N GLY A 43 0.29 1.29 9.85
CA GLY A 43 0.23 2.47 10.70
C GLY A 43 1.55 3.25 10.71
N LYS A 44 2.66 2.57 10.96
CA LYS A 44 4.01 3.16 10.92
C LYS A 44 4.34 3.79 9.57
N PHE A 45 3.99 3.11 8.48
CA PHE A 45 4.20 3.66 7.15
C PHE A 45 3.31 4.87 6.89
N LEU A 46 2.02 4.84 7.26
CA LEU A 46 1.11 5.98 7.07
C LEU A 46 1.57 7.21 7.85
N ILE A 47 2.04 7.05 9.11
CA ILE A 47 2.64 8.14 9.90
C ILE A 47 3.87 8.71 9.17
N GLU A 48 4.75 7.85 8.65
CA GLU A 48 5.91 8.27 7.86
C GLU A 48 5.50 8.96 6.56
N TRP A 49 4.45 8.48 5.90
CA TRP A 49 3.94 9.04 4.65
C TRP A 49 3.30 10.41 4.85
N LEU A 50 2.48 10.55 5.90
CA LEU A 50 1.70 11.76 6.18
C LEU A 50 2.51 12.88 6.89
N ASN A 51 3.73 12.62 7.32
CA ASN A 51 4.59 13.63 7.93
C ASN A 51 5.19 14.61 6.87
N ASN A 52 5.80 15.69 7.35
CA ASN A 52 6.37 16.75 6.52
C ASN A 52 7.74 16.40 5.90
N ASN A 53 8.29 15.20 6.10
CA ASN A 53 9.56 14.80 5.49
C ASN A 53 9.36 14.55 3.99
N ASP A 54 10.36 14.86 3.18
CA ASP A 54 10.32 14.66 1.73
C ASP A 54 10.59 13.23 1.29
N TYR A 55 10.92 12.34 2.21
CA TYR A 55 11.32 10.95 1.91
C TYR A 55 10.64 9.94 2.82
N ILE A 56 10.63 8.68 2.36
CA ILE A 56 10.31 7.48 3.14
C ILE A 56 11.54 6.59 3.26
N GLY A 57 11.67 5.88 4.38
CA GLY A 57 12.74 4.91 4.58
C GLY A 57 12.34 3.51 4.13
N VAL A 58 13.25 2.84 3.44
CA VAL A 58 13.05 1.47 2.97
C VAL A 58 14.22 0.61 3.40
N PRO A 59 13.99 -0.51 4.08
CA PRO A 59 15.06 -1.45 4.40
C PRO A 59 15.52 -2.14 3.12
N THR A 60 16.83 -2.29 2.96
CA THR A 60 17.40 -3.12 1.89
C THR A 60 17.66 -4.52 2.42
N SER A 61 17.41 -5.55 1.62
CA SER A 61 17.87 -6.90 1.89
C SER A 61 19.40 -6.94 1.71
N GLY A 62 20.13 -6.69 2.79
CA GLY A 62 21.59 -6.76 2.76
C GLY A 62 22.05 -8.20 2.56
N SER A 63 22.73 -8.50 1.46
CA SER A 63 23.43 -9.78 1.23
C SER A 63 24.60 -10.00 2.21
N THR A 64 24.93 -9.03 3.04
CA THR A 64 26.13 -9.00 3.90
C THR A 64 25.86 -8.65 5.37
N GLY A 65 24.67 -8.92 5.93
CA GLY A 65 24.45 -8.78 7.38
C GLY A 65 23.40 -7.73 7.77
N VAL A 66 23.75 -6.56 8.29
CA VAL A 66 22.80 -5.59 8.84
C VAL A 66 22.00 -4.92 7.72
N PRO A 67 20.64 -4.96 7.75
CA PRO A 67 19.81 -4.24 6.78
C PRO A 67 20.12 -2.75 6.81
N LYS A 68 20.45 -2.17 5.65
CA LYS A 68 20.61 -0.72 5.52
C LYS A 68 19.26 -0.09 5.19
N LYS A 69 18.96 1.04 5.82
CA LYS A 69 17.80 1.87 5.46
C LYS A 69 18.23 2.85 4.36
N ILE A 70 17.53 2.86 3.25
CA ILE A 70 17.68 3.89 2.20
C ILE A 70 16.49 4.84 2.24
N ASN A 71 16.72 6.09 1.89
CA ASN A 71 15.69 7.11 1.78
C ASN A 71 15.28 7.28 0.33
N ILE A 72 13.97 7.18 0.07
CA ILE A 72 13.38 7.40 -1.25
C ILE A 72 12.50 8.65 -1.18
N LEU A 73 12.68 9.57 -2.12
CA LEU A 73 11.85 10.77 -2.18
C LEU A 73 10.38 10.43 -2.43
N LYS A 74 9.48 11.03 -1.65
CA LYS A 74 8.02 10.87 -1.82
C LYS A 74 7.58 11.26 -3.24
N THR A 75 8.18 12.28 -3.83
CA THR A 75 7.92 12.68 -5.21
C THR A 75 8.23 11.57 -6.23
N HIS A 76 9.26 10.75 -5.98
CA HIS A 76 9.58 9.62 -6.84
C HIS A 76 8.54 8.50 -6.70
N THR A 77 8.09 8.22 -5.49
CA THR A 77 7.05 7.22 -5.25
C THR A 77 5.69 7.65 -5.84
N ILE A 78 5.35 8.94 -5.77
CA ILE A 78 4.16 9.51 -6.41
C ILE A 78 4.23 9.33 -7.93
N LYS A 79 5.35 9.69 -8.56
CA LYS A 79 5.54 9.50 -10.02
C LYS A 79 5.42 8.04 -10.41
N SER A 80 5.99 7.13 -9.62
CA SER A 80 5.87 5.67 -9.83
C SER A 80 4.43 5.18 -9.69
N ALA A 81 3.67 5.71 -8.73
CA ALA A 81 2.25 5.39 -8.55
C ALA A 81 1.44 5.81 -9.78
N ILE A 82 1.62 7.06 -10.25
CA ILE A 82 0.94 7.58 -11.46
C ILE A 82 1.30 6.75 -12.69
N ALA A 83 2.59 6.43 -12.87
CA ALA A 83 3.04 5.59 -13.98
C ALA A 83 2.39 4.20 -13.96
N THR A 84 2.24 3.59 -12.77
CA THR A 84 1.55 2.30 -12.62
C THR A 84 0.07 2.41 -13.02
N GLY A 85 -0.64 3.43 -12.51
CA GLY A 85 -2.05 3.65 -12.84
C GLY A 85 -2.27 3.84 -14.34
N THR A 86 -1.39 4.61 -14.99
CA THR A 86 -1.45 4.85 -16.44
C THR A 86 -1.13 3.58 -17.23
N PHE A 87 -0.07 2.86 -16.88
CA PHE A 87 0.38 1.67 -17.61
C PHE A 87 -0.65 0.54 -17.60
N PHE A 88 -1.28 0.31 -16.45
CA PHE A 88 -2.31 -0.73 -16.29
C PHE A 88 -3.73 -0.23 -16.52
N GLU A 89 -3.91 1.04 -16.93
CA GLU A 89 -5.23 1.65 -17.16
C GLU A 89 -6.17 1.53 -15.94
N LEU A 90 -5.63 1.81 -14.73
CA LEU A 90 -6.33 1.68 -13.46
C LEU A 90 -6.87 3.05 -13.00
N PRO A 91 -8.16 3.32 -13.15
CA PRO A 91 -8.78 4.59 -12.76
C PRO A 91 -8.90 4.73 -11.24
N SER A 92 -9.38 5.89 -10.78
CA SER A 92 -9.86 6.03 -9.40
C SER A 92 -10.99 5.03 -9.11
N GLU A 93 -11.13 4.65 -7.83
CA GLU A 93 -12.07 3.62 -7.37
C GLU A 93 -11.73 2.18 -7.80
N THR A 94 -10.56 1.96 -8.41
CA THR A 94 -9.99 0.61 -8.60
C THR A 94 -9.97 -0.14 -7.27
N ARG A 95 -10.54 -1.34 -7.25
CA ARG A 95 -10.49 -2.22 -6.08
C ARG A 95 -9.17 -2.97 -6.06
N ALA A 96 -8.31 -2.63 -5.11
CA ALA A 96 -6.99 -3.22 -4.99
C ALA A 96 -6.84 -3.99 -3.68
N LEU A 97 -6.00 -5.04 -3.67
CA LEU A 97 -5.67 -5.80 -2.47
C LEU A 97 -4.21 -5.56 -2.08
N LEU A 98 -3.99 -5.13 -0.84
CA LEU A 98 -2.70 -5.15 -0.17
C LEU A 98 -2.57 -6.45 0.62
N CYS A 99 -1.74 -7.36 0.16
CA CYS A 99 -1.40 -8.63 0.81
C CYS A 99 0.12 -8.81 0.96
N LEU A 100 0.87 -7.71 0.93
CA LEU A 100 2.31 -7.64 1.11
C LEU A 100 2.65 -6.86 2.39
N PRO A 101 3.77 -7.17 3.07
CA PRO A 101 4.18 -6.41 4.25
C PRO A 101 4.48 -4.94 3.91
N ALA A 102 3.89 -4.01 4.66
CA ALA A 102 4.15 -2.58 4.49
C ALA A 102 5.50 -2.12 5.07
N SER A 103 6.25 -3.01 5.71
CA SER A 103 7.66 -2.80 6.08
C SER A 103 8.58 -2.76 4.86
N TYR A 104 8.21 -3.36 3.73
CA TYR A 104 8.99 -3.38 2.48
C TYR A 104 8.37 -2.48 1.41
N ILE A 105 9.21 -2.11 0.42
CA ILE A 105 8.82 -1.17 -0.64
C ILE A 105 7.58 -1.61 -1.42
N ALA A 106 7.39 -2.90 -1.66
CA ALA A 106 6.26 -3.39 -2.43
C ALA A 106 4.92 -3.12 -1.73
N GLY A 107 4.82 -3.38 -0.42
CA GLY A 107 3.65 -3.06 0.38
C GLY A 107 3.44 -1.55 0.53
N LYS A 108 4.52 -0.79 0.80
CA LYS A 108 4.48 0.69 0.84
C LYS A 108 3.93 1.28 -0.45
N MET A 109 4.39 0.79 -1.60
CA MET A 109 3.93 1.29 -2.90
C MET A 109 2.46 0.98 -3.20
N MET A 110 1.89 -0.09 -2.65
CA MET A 110 0.45 -0.34 -2.77
C MET A 110 -0.36 0.74 -2.03
N LEU A 111 0.07 1.14 -0.83
CA LEU A 111 -0.53 2.24 -0.07
C LEU A 111 -0.40 3.57 -0.81
N VAL A 112 0.80 3.89 -1.32
CA VAL A 112 1.04 5.13 -2.09
C VAL A 112 0.14 5.18 -3.33
N ARG A 113 0.06 4.08 -4.10
CA ARG A 113 -0.82 4.02 -5.29
C ARG A 113 -2.27 4.30 -4.92
N ALA A 114 -2.77 3.61 -3.89
CA ALA A 114 -4.16 3.77 -3.46
C ALA A 114 -4.46 5.21 -3.01
N ILE A 115 -3.60 5.80 -2.19
CA ILE A 115 -3.76 7.16 -1.67
C ILE A 115 -3.72 8.21 -2.79
N ILE A 116 -2.78 8.06 -3.74
CA ILE A 116 -2.56 9.04 -4.81
C ILE A 116 -3.57 8.90 -5.95
N LEU A 117 -3.96 7.68 -6.29
CA LEU A 117 -4.84 7.39 -7.41
C LEU A 117 -6.32 7.28 -7.03
N GLY A 118 -6.62 7.31 -5.72
CA GLY A 118 -8.00 7.23 -5.24
C GLY A 118 -8.60 5.83 -5.36
N TRP A 119 -7.83 4.79 -5.07
CA TRP A 119 -8.30 3.41 -5.10
C TRP A 119 -9.07 3.06 -3.83
N ASP A 120 -9.88 2.01 -3.89
CA ASP A 120 -10.45 1.31 -2.74
C ASP A 120 -9.51 0.14 -2.39
N LEU A 121 -8.64 0.38 -1.40
CA LEU A 121 -7.62 -0.57 -0.99
C LEU A 121 -8.14 -1.47 0.12
N TYR A 122 -8.21 -2.76 -0.14
CA TYR A 122 -8.47 -3.78 0.87
C TYR A 122 -7.16 -4.28 1.43
N ILE A 123 -7.06 -4.40 2.75
CA ILE A 123 -5.86 -4.87 3.44
C ILE A 123 -6.06 -6.27 4.01
N LYS A 124 -5.02 -7.07 3.94
CA LYS A 124 -4.97 -8.42 4.49
C LYS A 124 -3.58 -8.76 5.02
N ALA A 125 -3.54 -9.65 6.01
CA ALA A 125 -2.27 -10.21 6.46
C ALA A 125 -1.49 -10.82 5.28
N PRO A 126 -0.17 -10.61 5.20
CA PRO A 126 0.68 -11.25 4.20
C PRO A 126 0.71 -12.77 4.42
N GLU A 127 -0.04 -13.49 3.61
CA GLU A 127 -0.14 -14.95 3.64
C GLU A 127 0.21 -15.54 2.28
N LYS A 128 0.56 -16.84 2.25
CA LYS A 128 0.88 -17.54 1.00
C LYS A 128 -0.31 -17.59 0.04
N ASP A 129 -1.52 -17.74 0.57
CA ASP A 129 -2.77 -17.81 -0.17
C ASP A 129 -3.58 -16.54 0.01
N ALA A 130 -3.16 -15.49 -0.69
CA ALA A 130 -3.68 -14.16 -0.46
C ALA A 130 -5.13 -13.97 -0.95
N ILE A 131 -5.60 -14.73 -1.94
CA ILE A 131 -6.86 -14.47 -2.66
C ILE A 131 -7.99 -15.41 -2.26
N THR A 132 -7.70 -16.67 -1.94
CA THR A 132 -8.73 -17.72 -1.73
C THR A 132 -9.71 -17.43 -0.60
N GLN A 133 -9.37 -16.57 0.34
CA GLN A 133 -10.20 -16.26 1.50
C GLN A 133 -11.18 -15.10 1.29
N TYR A 134 -11.20 -14.45 0.11
CA TYR A 134 -12.06 -13.28 -0.16
C TYR A 134 -13.12 -13.59 -1.20
N ASP A 135 -14.36 -13.24 -0.86
CA ASP A 135 -15.53 -13.42 -1.75
C ASP A 135 -15.73 -12.25 -2.73
N ARG A 136 -14.72 -11.41 -2.94
CA ARG A 136 -14.81 -10.24 -3.84
C ARG A 136 -13.80 -10.30 -4.95
N ASP A 137 -14.14 -9.67 -6.06
CA ASP A 137 -13.25 -9.45 -7.18
C ASP A 137 -12.36 -8.24 -6.92
N TYR A 138 -11.10 -8.32 -7.31
CA TYR A 138 -10.15 -7.23 -7.32
C TYR A 138 -9.78 -6.86 -8.75
N ASP A 139 -9.57 -5.56 -8.99
CA ASP A 139 -9.09 -5.05 -10.27
C ASP A 139 -7.56 -5.08 -10.33
N PHE A 140 -6.89 -5.01 -9.17
CA PHE A 140 -5.43 -5.03 -9.06
C PHE A 140 -4.92 -5.67 -7.77
N VAL A 141 -3.95 -6.55 -7.89
CA VAL A 141 -3.26 -7.18 -6.75
C VAL A 141 -1.76 -7.27 -7.05
N ALA A 142 -0.93 -6.77 -6.15
CA ALA A 142 0.51 -7.01 -6.22
C ALA A 142 0.88 -8.21 -5.35
N MET A 143 1.57 -9.19 -5.92
CA MET A 143 1.97 -10.43 -5.24
C MET A 143 3.40 -10.79 -5.55
N VAL A 144 4.06 -11.50 -4.62
CA VAL A 144 5.32 -12.18 -4.91
C VAL A 144 5.04 -13.54 -5.60
N PRO A 145 6.02 -14.10 -6.36
CA PRO A 145 5.83 -15.38 -7.08
C PRO A 145 5.30 -16.52 -6.20
N TYR A 146 5.72 -16.57 -4.94
CA TYR A 146 5.24 -17.54 -3.96
C TYR A 146 3.73 -17.42 -3.72
N GLN A 147 3.21 -16.21 -3.54
CA GLN A 147 1.77 -15.98 -3.38
C GLN A 147 1.00 -16.33 -4.66
N VAL A 148 1.52 -15.97 -5.83
CA VAL A 148 0.91 -16.33 -7.11
C VAL A 148 0.75 -17.84 -7.22
N HIS A 149 1.79 -18.62 -6.91
CA HIS A 149 1.76 -20.07 -6.97
C HIS A 149 0.63 -20.69 -6.14
N TYR A 150 0.45 -20.23 -4.88
CA TYR A 150 -0.60 -20.74 -4.01
C TYR A 150 -1.99 -20.20 -4.33
N SER A 151 -2.07 -19.02 -4.95
CA SER A 151 -3.34 -18.36 -5.32
C SER A 151 -3.85 -18.75 -6.72
N LEU A 152 -3.14 -19.58 -7.48
CA LEU A 152 -3.49 -19.94 -8.87
C LEU A 152 -4.95 -20.42 -9.04
N LYS A 153 -5.49 -21.14 -8.07
CA LYS A 153 -6.88 -21.64 -8.09
C LYS A 153 -7.94 -20.53 -7.97
N SER A 154 -7.54 -19.36 -7.53
CA SER A 154 -8.42 -18.21 -7.24
C SER A 154 -8.11 -16.97 -8.08
N LEU A 155 -7.25 -17.10 -9.10
CA LEU A 155 -6.89 -15.98 -9.97
C LEU A 155 -8.07 -15.43 -10.78
N ASN A 156 -9.15 -16.19 -10.96
CA ASN A 156 -10.39 -15.72 -11.56
C ASN A 156 -11.08 -14.60 -10.76
N LYS A 157 -10.70 -14.39 -9.50
CA LYS A 157 -11.16 -13.28 -8.65
C LYS A 157 -10.42 -11.97 -8.91
N ILE A 158 -9.41 -11.98 -9.77
CA ILE A 158 -8.70 -10.78 -10.23
C ILE A 158 -9.20 -10.48 -11.65
N LYS A 159 -9.68 -9.26 -11.87
CA LYS A 159 -10.23 -8.83 -13.17
C LYS A 159 -9.18 -8.32 -14.15
N LYS A 160 -7.97 -8.71 -14.08
CA LYS A 160 -6.80 -8.43 -14.93
C LYS A 160 -5.64 -7.82 -14.19
#